data_73a0a6d70beac3e591dea0706bbf9a98
#
_entry.id   73a0a6d70beac3e591dea0706bbf9a98
#
_cell.length_a   1.000
_cell.length_b   1.000
_cell.length_c   1.000
_cell.angle_alpha   90.00
_cell.angle_beta   90.00
_cell.angle_gamma   90.00
#
_symmetry.space_group_name_H-M   'P 1'
#
loop_
_entity.id
_entity.type
_entity.pdbx_description
1 polymer ?
#
loop_
_entity_poly.entity_id
_entity_poly.type
_entity_poly.pdbx_seq_one_letter_code
_entity_poly.pdbx_strand_id
1 'polypeptide(L)'
;THLKIGAEAARITRYSQQTMDKKGVSPEDVYPTIKDWLDNADYIVGHNILGFDIYLIKGLYEYMGDDYSHLADKVIDTNCIARGILTEKKYRKKDNFLEYQYRSVAKRAKGVRTNLTAMGKYYNIDHDYDKLHNALVDLQLNLKVWNKLKWEIEL
;
A
#
# COMPACT_ATOMS: atom_id res chain seq x y z
N THR A 1 -7.71 -21.17 -9.70
CA THR A 1 -8.25 -20.46 -8.52
C THR A 1 -9.61 -19.92 -8.85
N HIS A 2 -10.68 -20.42 -8.18
CA HIS A 2 -12.05 -20.00 -8.44
C HIS A 2 -12.45 -18.78 -7.58
N LEU A 3 -11.56 -17.79 -7.51
CA LEU A 3 -11.87 -16.54 -6.85
C LEU A 3 -12.89 -15.76 -7.68
N LYS A 4 -14.04 -15.51 -7.10
CA LYS A 4 -15.06 -14.66 -7.72
C LYS A 4 -14.89 -13.23 -7.23
N ILE A 5 -14.89 -12.28 -8.16
CA ILE A 5 -14.90 -10.86 -7.82
C ILE A 5 -16.28 -10.52 -7.24
N GLY A 6 -16.31 -10.07 -5.99
CA GLY A 6 -17.54 -9.58 -5.37
C GLY A 6 -18.06 -8.32 -6.06
N ALA A 7 -19.38 -8.13 -6.05
CA ALA A 7 -20.05 -7.01 -6.74
C ALA A 7 -19.49 -5.63 -6.32
N GLU A 8 -19.21 -5.44 -5.03
CA GLU A 8 -18.64 -4.18 -4.51
C GLU A 8 -17.20 -3.97 -4.99
N ALA A 9 -16.38 -5.01 -5.00
CA ALA A 9 -15.02 -4.94 -5.54
C ALA A 9 -15.05 -4.60 -7.04
N ALA A 10 -15.92 -5.26 -7.81
CA ALA A 10 -16.09 -4.97 -9.23
C ALA A 10 -16.52 -3.51 -9.49
N ARG A 11 -17.44 -2.99 -8.65
CA ARG A 11 -17.91 -1.60 -8.72
C ARG A 11 -16.78 -0.59 -8.46
N ILE A 12 -15.96 -0.84 -7.44
CA ILE A 12 -14.88 0.06 -7.03
C ILE A 12 -13.72 0.01 -8.02
N THR A 13 -13.25 -1.18 -8.36
CA THR A 13 -12.07 -1.37 -9.21
C THR A 13 -12.39 -1.26 -10.70
N ARG A 14 -13.66 -1.29 -11.08
CA ARG A 14 -14.15 -1.41 -12.48
C ARG A 14 -13.63 -2.68 -13.18
N TYR A 15 -13.22 -3.67 -12.42
CA TYR A 15 -12.75 -4.96 -12.92
C TYR A 15 -13.87 -5.97 -12.90
N SER A 16 -14.18 -6.59 -14.04
CA SER A 16 -15.20 -7.64 -14.14
C SER A 16 -14.57 -9.03 -14.15
N GLN A 17 -15.37 -10.06 -13.77
CA GLN A 17 -14.93 -11.45 -13.90
C GLN A 17 -14.49 -11.77 -15.34
N GLN A 18 -15.24 -11.29 -16.33
CA GLN A 18 -14.91 -11.46 -17.74
C GLN A 18 -13.56 -10.84 -18.12
N THR A 19 -13.21 -9.69 -17.53
CA THR A 19 -11.90 -9.04 -17.76
C THR A 19 -10.79 -9.86 -17.12
N MET A 20 -11.02 -10.39 -15.91
CA MET A 20 -10.08 -11.25 -15.23
C MET A 20 -9.82 -12.54 -15.99
N ASP A 21 -10.89 -13.19 -16.49
CA ASP A 21 -10.78 -14.43 -17.26
C ASP A 21 -10.02 -14.25 -18.58
N LYS A 22 -10.12 -13.05 -19.19
CA LYS A 22 -9.45 -12.75 -20.47
C LYS A 22 -8.04 -12.24 -20.35
N LYS A 23 -7.75 -11.47 -19.29
CA LYS A 23 -6.49 -10.73 -19.13
C LYS A 23 -5.70 -11.15 -17.89
N GLY A 24 -6.29 -11.98 -17.04
CA GLY A 24 -5.61 -12.49 -15.86
C GLY A 24 -4.41 -13.34 -16.28
N VAL A 25 -3.32 -13.17 -15.57
CA VAL A 25 -2.10 -13.96 -15.70
C VAL A 25 -2.02 -14.88 -14.50
N SER A 26 -1.46 -16.06 -14.64
CA SER A 26 -1.33 -16.98 -13.53
C SER A 26 -0.39 -16.43 -12.45
N PRO A 27 -0.61 -16.75 -11.17
CA PRO A 27 0.33 -16.38 -10.12
C PRO A 27 1.75 -16.87 -10.41
N GLU A 28 1.88 -18.06 -10.95
CA GLU A 28 3.16 -18.71 -11.29
C GLU A 28 3.95 -17.90 -12.33
N ASP A 29 3.24 -17.32 -13.31
CA ASP A 29 3.88 -16.56 -14.39
C ASP A 29 4.37 -15.18 -13.93
N VAL A 30 3.66 -14.53 -12.99
CA VAL A 30 4.01 -13.19 -12.50
C VAL A 30 4.92 -13.20 -11.28
N TYR A 31 4.90 -14.28 -10.51
CA TYR A 31 5.61 -14.38 -9.24
C TYR A 31 7.11 -14.12 -9.34
N PRO A 32 7.85 -14.69 -10.32
CA PRO A 32 9.29 -14.47 -10.42
C PRO A 32 9.64 -12.99 -10.50
N THR A 33 8.85 -12.21 -11.27
CA THR A 33 9.06 -10.76 -11.40
C THR A 33 8.71 -10.01 -10.11
N ILE A 34 7.59 -10.36 -9.49
CA ILE A 34 7.17 -9.72 -8.24
C ILE A 34 8.17 -10.01 -7.12
N LYS A 35 8.61 -11.28 -7.02
CA LYS A 35 9.61 -11.71 -6.05
C LYS A 35 10.93 -10.94 -6.23
N ASP A 36 11.42 -10.87 -7.46
CA ASP A 36 12.66 -10.15 -7.76
C ASP A 36 12.58 -8.68 -7.33
N TRP A 37 11.48 -8.00 -7.63
CA TRP A 37 11.29 -6.62 -7.21
C TRP A 37 11.23 -6.44 -5.69
N LEU A 38 10.51 -7.30 -4.99
CA LEU A 38 10.32 -7.18 -3.54
C LEU A 38 11.56 -7.60 -2.76
N ASP A 39 12.22 -8.69 -3.18
CA ASP A 39 13.39 -9.22 -2.49
C ASP A 39 14.62 -8.30 -2.67
N ASN A 40 14.77 -7.67 -3.83
CA ASN A 40 15.89 -6.77 -4.13
C ASN A 40 15.63 -5.30 -3.76
N ALA A 41 14.42 -4.92 -3.39
CA ALA A 41 14.16 -3.57 -2.93
C ALA A 41 14.76 -3.32 -1.54
N ASP A 42 15.36 -2.15 -1.34
CA ASP A 42 15.75 -1.68 0.00
C ASP A 42 14.52 -1.33 0.82
N TYR A 43 13.50 -0.72 0.18
CA TYR A 43 12.24 -0.34 0.80
C TYR A 43 11.06 -0.59 -0.13
N ILE A 44 9.94 -0.98 0.47
CA ILE A 44 8.65 -1.22 -0.20
C ILE A 44 7.68 -0.15 0.29
N VAL A 45 7.38 0.82 -0.55
CA VAL A 45 6.51 1.96 -0.19
C VAL A 45 5.10 1.74 -0.69
N GLY A 46 4.12 1.76 0.20
CA GLY A 46 2.71 1.61 -0.14
C GLY A 46 1.80 2.46 0.74
N HIS A 47 0.53 2.60 0.35
CA HIS A 47 -0.46 3.32 1.13
C HIS A 47 -1.46 2.33 1.74
N ASN A 48 -1.45 2.20 3.06
CA ASN A 48 -2.17 1.16 3.80
C ASN A 48 -1.68 -0.27 3.46
N ILE A 49 -0.44 -0.39 3.04
CA ILE A 49 0.17 -1.67 2.64
C ILE A 49 0.20 -2.66 3.81
N LEU A 50 0.48 -2.21 5.03
CA LEU A 50 0.45 -3.06 6.25
C LEU A 50 -0.96 -3.48 6.64
N GLY A 51 -1.98 -2.77 6.16
CA GLY A 51 -3.38 -3.10 6.41
C GLY A 51 -4.01 -3.97 5.33
N PHE A 52 -3.40 -4.10 4.15
CA PHE A 52 -4.00 -4.80 3.03
C PHE A 52 -3.01 -5.56 2.15
N ASP A 53 -2.13 -4.87 1.40
CA ASP A 53 -1.32 -5.49 0.34
C ASP A 53 -0.33 -6.52 0.88
N ILE A 54 0.20 -6.31 2.10
CA ILE A 54 1.14 -7.26 2.72
C ILE A 54 0.54 -8.66 2.89
N TYR A 55 -0.77 -8.76 3.11
CA TYR A 55 -1.46 -10.04 3.24
C TYR A 55 -1.62 -10.74 1.88
N LEU A 56 -1.79 -9.98 0.81
CA LEU A 56 -1.83 -10.53 -0.55
C LEU A 56 -0.45 -11.02 -0.96
N ILE A 57 0.59 -10.25 -0.68
CA ILE A 57 1.99 -10.62 -0.91
C ILE A 57 2.33 -11.89 -0.13
N LYS A 58 2.01 -11.92 1.16
CA LYS A 58 2.15 -13.11 2.01
C LYS A 58 1.48 -14.32 1.39
N GLY A 59 0.20 -14.21 1.01
CA GLY A 59 -0.55 -15.31 0.41
C GLY A 59 0.08 -15.82 -0.89
N LEU A 60 0.65 -14.91 -1.69
CA LEU A 60 1.36 -15.28 -2.92
C LEU A 60 2.66 -16.04 -2.64
N TYR A 61 3.48 -15.57 -1.70
CA TYR A 61 4.72 -16.24 -1.30
C TYR A 61 4.43 -17.63 -0.70
N GLU A 62 3.46 -17.73 0.21
CA GLU A 62 3.03 -19.01 0.80
C GLU A 62 2.53 -19.98 -0.26
N TYR A 63 1.75 -19.51 -1.24
CA TYR A 63 1.27 -20.32 -2.36
C TYR A 63 2.43 -20.89 -3.21
N MET A 64 3.50 -20.11 -3.38
CA MET A 64 4.70 -20.49 -4.12
C MET A 64 5.73 -21.26 -3.27
N GLY A 65 5.50 -21.41 -1.96
CA GLY A 65 6.39 -22.13 -1.03
C GLY A 65 7.62 -21.33 -0.58
N ASP A 66 7.60 -19.99 -0.71
CA ASP A 66 8.69 -19.11 -0.34
C ASP A 66 8.46 -18.39 0.99
N ASP A 67 9.55 -17.99 1.66
CA ASP A 67 9.51 -17.18 2.88
C ASP A 67 9.34 -15.69 2.55
N TYR A 68 8.39 -15.04 3.23
CA TYR A 68 8.08 -13.61 3.11
C TYR A 68 8.46 -12.81 4.35
N SER A 69 8.99 -13.44 5.38
CA SER A 69 9.19 -12.82 6.71
C SER A 69 10.07 -11.56 6.67
N HIS A 70 11.03 -11.53 5.76
CA HIS A 70 11.96 -10.41 5.55
C HIS A 70 11.32 -9.17 4.92
N LEU A 71 10.13 -9.28 4.32
CA LEU A 71 9.51 -8.17 3.59
C LEU A 71 8.92 -7.10 4.53
N ALA A 72 8.41 -7.51 5.70
CA ALA A 72 7.74 -6.59 6.62
C ALA A 72 8.67 -5.47 7.12
N ASP A 73 9.94 -5.76 7.35
CA ASP A 73 10.93 -4.80 7.82
C ASP A 73 11.31 -3.76 6.75
N LYS A 74 11.07 -4.06 5.47
CA LYS A 74 11.29 -3.15 4.35
C LYS A 74 10.12 -2.20 4.09
N VAL A 75 8.96 -2.44 4.71
CA VAL A 75 7.72 -1.71 4.40
C VAL A 75 7.72 -0.32 4.99
N ILE A 76 7.38 0.65 4.15
CA ILE A 76 7.03 2.02 4.51
C ILE A 76 5.58 2.27 4.15
N ASP A 77 4.71 2.35 5.15
CA ASP A 77 3.28 2.62 4.96
C ASP A 77 2.99 4.11 5.07
N THR A 78 2.75 4.75 3.95
CA THR A 78 2.48 6.18 3.88
C THR A 78 1.22 6.61 4.63
N ASN A 79 0.22 5.73 4.80
CA ASN A 79 -0.96 6.00 5.62
C ASN A 79 -0.59 6.08 7.11
N CYS A 80 0.29 5.18 7.58
CA CYS A 80 0.78 5.19 8.96
C CYS A 80 1.56 6.45 9.28
N ILE A 81 2.48 6.83 8.39
CA ILE A 81 3.29 8.03 8.53
C ILE A 81 2.40 9.28 8.52
N ALA A 82 1.50 9.41 7.54
CA ALA A 82 0.56 10.52 7.46
C ALA A 82 -0.26 10.66 8.74
N ARG A 83 -0.75 9.54 9.30
CA ARG A 83 -1.48 9.55 10.56
C ARG A 83 -0.63 10.02 11.73
N GLY A 84 0.62 9.58 11.81
CA GLY A 84 1.55 10.05 12.83
C GLY A 84 1.79 11.55 12.75
N ILE A 85 1.96 12.09 11.55
CA ILE A 85 2.14 13.53 11.31
C ILE A 85 0.87 14.31 11.72
N LEU A 86 -0.30 13.93 11.21
CA LEU A 86 -1.56 14.63 11.47
C LEU A 86 -2.08 14.50 12.92
N THR A 87 -1.54 13.56 13.70
CA THR A 87 -1.86 13.39 15.12
C THR A 87 -0.72 13.84 16.04
N GLU A 88 0.28 14.53 15.51
CA GLU A 88 1.48 15.00 16.24
C GLU A 88 2.26 13.89 16.96
N LYS A 89 2.19 12.67 16.42
CA LYS A 89 2.88 11.47 16.92
C LYS A 89 3.81 10.94 15.84
N LYS A 90 4.70 11.82 15.37
CA LYS A 90 5.69 11.48 14.34
C LYS A 90 6.63 10.35 14.82
N TYR A 91 7.13 9.60 13.87
CA TYR A 91 8.20 8.65 14.09
C TYR A 91 9.44 9.38 14.64
N ARG A 92 10.14 8.72 15.52
CA ARG A 92 11.44 9.18 16.05
C ARG A 92 12.46 8.06 15.83
N LYS A 93 13.63 8.40 15.36
CA LYS A 93 14.71 7.46 15.01
C LYS A 93 15.06 6.42 16.09
N LYS A 94 14.79 6.72 17.37
CA LYS A 94 14.98 5.81 18.49
C LYS A 94 13.91 4.71 18.62
N ASP A 95 12.78 4.86 17.94
CA ASP A 95 11.67 3.93 18.02
C ASP A 95 11.87 2.81 16.98
N ASN A 96 11.34 1.60 17.23
CA ASN A 96 11.26 0.60 16.19
C ASN A 96 10.25 1.05 15.11
N PHE A 97 10.69 1.14 13.85
CA PHE A 97 9.90 1.73 12.78
C PHE A 97 8.67 0.88 12.42
N LEU A 98 8.84 -0.45 12.36
CA LEU A 98 7.72 -1.36 12.07
C LEU A 98 6.64 -1.31 13.17
N GLU A 99 7.06 -1.35 14.43
CA GLU A 99 6.14 -1.19 15.56
C GLU A 99 5.43 0.16 15.57
N TYR A 100 6.15 1.23 15.25
CA TYR A 100 5.55 2.56 15.12
C TYR A 100 4.42 2.56 14.08
N GLN A 101 4.66 1.96 12.92
CA GLN A 101 3.67 1.86 11.86
C GLN A 101 2.44 1.06 12.31
N TYR A 102 2.60 -0.11 12.92
CA TYR A 102 1.48 -0.91 13.43
C TYR A 102 0.69 -0.17 14.52
N ARG A 103 1.34 0.51 15.43
CA ARG A 103 0.67 1.36 16.43
C ARG A 103 -0.12 2.51 15.79
N SER A 104 0.37 3.05 14.70
CA SER A 104 -0.28 4.14 13.96
C SER A 104 -1.51 3.68 13.19
N VAL A 105 -1.48 2.48 12.57
CA VAL A 105 -2.64 1.85 11.91
C VAL A 105 -3.76 1.59 12.91
N ALA A 106 -3.43 1.07 14.07
CA ALA A 106 -4.42 0.69 15.09
C ALA A 106 -5.16 1.89 15.71
N LYS A 107 -4.61 3.10 15.62
CA LYS A 107 -5.20 4.30 16.23
C LYS A 107 -6.14 5.02 15.29
N ARG A 108 -7.42 5.04 15.64
CA ARG A 108 -8.40 5.93 15.01
C ARG A 108 -8.39 7.28 15.71
N ALA A 109 -8.18 8.37 14.96
CA ALA A 109 -8.33 9.73 15.44
C ALA A 109 -9.55 10.37 14.78
N LYS A 110 -10.48 10.89 15.60
CA LYS A 110 -11.71 11.53 15.09
C LYS A 110 -11.33 12.75 14.24
N GLY A 111 -11.90 12.85 13.04
CA GLY A 111 -11.68 13.97 12.12
C GLY A 111 -10.39 13.85 11.29
N VAL A 112 -9.48 12.93 11.57
CA VAL A 112 -8.26 12.74 10.79
C VAL A 112 -8.52 11.76 9.63
N ARG A 113 -8.36 12.26 8.41
CA ARG A 113 -8.48 11.47 7.18
C ARG A 113 -7.11 11.31 6.55
N THR A 114 -6.67 10.07 6.43
CA THR A 114 -5.34 9.72 5.88
C THR A 114 -5.43 8.83 4.65
N ASN A 115 -6.61 8.68 4.05
CA ASN A 115 -6.69 7.97 2.77
C ASN A 115 -5.94 8.74 1.68
N LEU A 116 -5.56 8.06 0.61
CA LEU A 116 -4.70 8.59 -0.44
C LEU A 116 -5.24 9.89 -1.05
N THR A 117 -6.54 9.97 -1.33
CA THR A 117 -7.20 11.19 -1.82
C THR A 117 -7.08 12.35 -0.83
N ALA A 118 -7.31 12.09 0.46
CA ALA A 118 -7.22 13.13 1.48
C ALA A 118 -5.79 13.66 1.61
N MET A 119 -4.79 12.78 1.53
CA MET A 119 -3.38 13.17 1.59
C MET A 119 -2.94 13.93 0.34
N GLY A 120 -3.40 13.51 -0.84
CA GLY A 120 -3.14 14.25 -2.07
C GLY A 120 -3.67 15.69 -2.00
N LYS A 121 -4.89 15.86 -1.50
CA LYS A 121 -5.50 17.21 -1.30
C LYS A 121 -4.81 17.99 -0.20
N TYR A 122 -4.44 17.36 0.91
CA TYR A 122 -3.72 18.01 2.01
C TYR A 122 -2.39 18.63 1.55
N TYR A 123 -1.66 17.94 0.68
CA TYR A 123 -0.40 18.42 0.12
C TYR A 123 -0.56 19.23 -1.17
N ASN A 124 -1.79 19.56 -1.58
CA ASN A 124 -2.10 20.29 -2.82
C ASN A 124 -1.42 19.61 -4.05
N ILE A 125 -1.48 18.30 -4.11
CA ILE A 125 -0.90 17.54 -5.22
C ILE A 125 -1.80 17.64 -6.43
N ASP A 126 -1.25 18.12 -7.55
CA ASP A 126 -1.92 18.07 -8.86
C ASP A 126 -1.98 16.62 -9.36
N HIS A 127 -3.20 16.10 -9.49
CA HIS A 127 -3.48 14.72 -9.87
C HIS A 127 -4.91 14.57 -10.39
N ASP A 128 -5.12 13.62 -11.29
CA ASP A 128 -6.44 13.28 -11.81
C ASP A 128 -7.20 12.38 -10.81
N TYR A 129 -7.88 13.04 -9.87
CA TYR A 129 -8.62 12.35 -8.79
C TYR A 129 -9.84 11.56 -9.29
N ASP A 130 -10.34 11.85 -10.50
CA ASP A 130 -11.50 11.12 -11.07
C ASP A 130 -11.10 9.74 -11.60
N LYS A 131 -9.82 9.53 -11.85
CA LYS A 131 -9.26 8.26 -12.30
C LYS A 131 -8.76 7.37 -11.16
N LEU A 132 -8.93 7.76 -9.91
CA LEU A 132 -8.60 6.91 -8.78
C LEU A 132 -9.36 5.58 -8.82
N HIS A 133 -8.85 4.58 -8.11
CA HIS A 133 -9.21 3.16 -8.20
C HIS A 133 -8.70 2.46 -9.47
N ASN A 134 -7.80 3.13 -10.21
CA ASN A 134 -6.91 2.48 -11.13
C ASN A 134 -5.54 2.33 -10.45
N ALA A 135 -5.05 1.10 -10.34
CA ALA A 135 -3.85 0.80 -9.56
C ALA A 135 -2.63 1.66 -9.95
N LEU A 136 -2.42 1.90 -11.24
CA LEU A 136 -1.30 2.73 -11.70
C LEU A 136 -1.47 4.20 -11.31
N VAL A 137 -2.69 4.73 -11.40
CA VAL A 137 -3.02 6.11 -11.00
C VAL A 137 -2.84 6.28 -9.50
N ASP A 138 -3.30 5.30 -8.71
CA ASP A 138 -3.13 5.28 -7.26
C ASP A 138 -1.66 5.21 -6.85
N LEU A 139 -0.85 4.40 -7.53
CA LEU A 139 0.60 4.33 -7.31
C LEU A 139 1.30 5.66 -7.63
N GLN A 140 0.91 6.34 -8.71
CA GLN A 140 1.45 7.66 -9.04
C GLN A 140 1.12 8.70 -7.97
N LEU A 141 -0.11 8.71 -7.45
CA LEU A 141 -0.48 9.59 -6.35
C LEU A 141 0.28 9.24 -5.07
N ASN A 142 0.39 7.95 -4.75
CA ASN A 142 1.16 7.51 -3.57
C ASN A 142 2.62 7.94 -3.63
N LEU A 143 3.27 7.82 -4.78
CA LEU A 143 4.64 8.30 -4.97
C LEU A 143 4.76 9.82 -4.74
N LYS A 144 3.80 10.61 -5.24
CA LYS A 144 3.77 12.07 -5.01
C LYS A 144 3.55 12.39 -3.52
N VAL A 145 2.66 11.67 -2.84
CA VAL A 145 2.42 11.79 -1.39
C VAL A 145 3.68 11.42 -0.62
N TRP A 146 4.32 10.29 -0.94
CA TRP A 146 5.58 9.88 -0.32
C TRP A 146 6.67 10.94 -0.46
N ASN A 147 6.80 11.55 -1.63
CA ASN A 147 7.77 12.61 -1.86
C ASN A 147 7.55 13.87 -1.00
N LYS A 148 6.37 14.04 -0.39
CA LYS A 148 6.11 15.06 0.63
C LYS A 148 6.39 14.54 2.03
N LEU A 149 5.85 13.36 2.37
CA LEU A 149 5.95 12.76 3.71
C LEU A 149 7.38 12.49 4.16
N LYS A 150 8.25 12.02 3.26
CA LYS A 150 9.64 11.65 3.59
C LYS A 150 10.46 12.79 4.19
N TRP A 151 10.08 14.04 3.96
CA TRP A 151 10.74 15.22 4.52
C TRP A 151 10.20 15.63 5.88
N GLU A 152 9.13 15.02 6.34
CA GLU A 152 8.52 15.32 7.64
C GLU A 152 8.87 14.32 8.73
N ILE A 153 9.60 13.28 8.40
CA ILE A 153 10.07 12.25 9.33
C ILE A 153 11.58 12.02 9.16
N GLU A 154 12.22 11.56 10.22
CA GLU A 154 13.63 11.14 10.22
C GLU A 154 13.68 9.61 10.11
N LEU A 155 13.91 9.09 8.90
CA LEU A 155 14.16 7.66 8.65
C LEU A 155 15.61 7.30 8.88
#